data_c03418238a16a951853f66d92fd41314
#
_entry.id   c03418238a16a951853f66d92fd41314
#
_cell.length_a   1.000
_cell.length_b   1.000
_cell.length_c   1.000
_cell.angle_alpha   90.00
_cell.angle_beta   90.00
_cell.angle_gamma   90.00
#
_symmetry.space_group_name_H-M   'P 1'
#
loop_
_entity.id
_entity.type
_entity.pdbx_description
1 polymer ?
#
loop_
_entity_poly.entity_id
_entity_poly.type
_entity_poly.pdbx_seq_one_letter_code
_entity_poly.pdbx_strand_id
1 'polypeptide(L)'
;ADLIGAWAEQFIVPDYRPEEVGTDAAVAQPATGTKFGVVVRHNDHSLSADRTKKNGGKGKGFTAEGLIMSALATAATQAIKDAGKKLALDDVHVSITQTGPASFERRIELKGNLSASEETTLRSAAKDTDVERMLGNVTIVDVDAH
;
A
#
# COMPACT_ATOMS: atom_id res chain seq x y z
N ALA A 1 19.85 3.54 11.12
CA ALA A 1 20.13 2.49 12.08
C ALA A 1 18.89 2.17 12.90
N ASP A 2 18.24 3.18 13.43
CA ASP A 2 17.08 2.98 14.30
C ASP A 2 15.89 2.38 13.54
N LEU A 3 15.70 2.76 12.31
CA LEU A 3 14.62 2.22 11.49
C LEU A 3 14.81 0.71 11.25
N ILE A 4 16.04 0.29 10.99
CA ILE A 4 16.37 -1.12 10.81
C ILE A 4 16.20 -1.86 12.13
N GLY A 5 16.63 -1.27 13.26
CA GLY A 5 16.50 -1.86 14.57
C GLY A 5 15.03 -2.03 14.98
N ALA A 6 14.21 -1.00 14.82
CA ALA A 6 12.79 -1.06 15.16
C ALA A 6 12.07 -2.09 14.31
N TRP A 7 12.43 -2.20 13.04
CA TRP A 7 11.84 -3.18 12.13
C TRP A 7 12.24 -4.61 12.52
N ALA A 8 13.50 -4.83 12.88
CA ALA A 8 14.01 -6.13 13.27
C ALA A 8 13.41 -6.65 14.58
N GLU A 9 12.89 -5.78 15.44
CA GLU A 9 12.22 -6.18 16.68
C GLU A 9 10.93 -6.95 16.41
N GLN A 10 10.30 -6.77 15.26
CA GLN A 10 9.06 -7.44 14.92
C GLN A 10 9.31 -8.79 14.28
N PHE A 11 10.22 -8.86 13.33
CA PHE A 11 10.53 -10.07 12.58
C PHE A 11 12.04 -10.22 12.39
N ILE A 12 12.51 -11.47 12.38
CA ILE A 12 13.89 -11.78 11.99
C ILE A 12 13.97 -11.63 10.47
N VAL A 13 14.93 -10.82 10.01
CA VAL A 13 15.11 -10.54 8.59
C VAL A 13 15.71 -11.75 7.89
N PRO A 14 15.01 -12.35 6.90
CA PRO A 14 15.59 -13.44 6.13
C PRO A 14 16.63 -12.92 5.15
N ASP A 15 17.44 -13.84 4.62
CA ASP A 15 18.37 -13.51 3.55
C ASP A 15 17.63 -12.88 2.38
N TYR A 16 18.18 -11.80 1.86
CA TYR A 16 17.64 -11.12 0.71
C TYR A 16 18.70 -11.06 -0.39
N ARG A 17 18.34 -11.52 -1.57
CA ARG A 17 19.24 -11.58 -2.72
C ARG A 17 18.68 -10.74 -3.86
N PRO A 18 18.99 -9.44 -3.87
CA PRO A 18 18.40 -8.52 -4.85
C PRO A 18 18.76 -8.88 -6.30
N GLU A 19 19.88 -9.56 -6.50
CA GLU A 19 20.32 -9.98 -7.84
C GLU A 19 19.42 -11.06 -8.45
N GLU A 20 18.60 -11.72 -7.65
CA GLU A 20 17.71 -12.78 -8.13
C GLU A 20 16.35 -12.27 -8.59
N VAL A 21 16.08 -10.99 -8.38
CA VAL A 21 14.80 -10.38 -8.75
C VAL A 21 15.03 -9.18 -9.65
N GLY A 22 14.08 -8.93 -10.54
CA GLY A 22 14.15 -7.77 -11.42
C GLY A 22 13.90 -6.46 -10.68
N THR A 23 14.19 -5.36 -11.34
CA THR A 23 13.84 -4.04 -10.83
C THR A 23 12.33 -3.89 -10.77
N ASP A 24 11.84 -3.11 -9.84
CA ASP A 24 10.41 -2.85 -9.61
C ASP A 24 9.60 -4.07 -9.16
N ALA A 25 10.28 -5.18 -8.89
CA ALA A 25 9.59 -6.34 -8.32
C ALA A 25 9.29 -6.12 -6.84
N ALA A 26 8.20 -6.69 -6.36
CA ALA A 26 7.95 -6.84 -4.94
C ALA A 26 8.25 -8.28 -4.55
N VAL A 27 9.00 -8.46 -3.48
CA VAL A 27 9.42 -9.78 -3.01
C VAL A 27 8.91 -9.98 -1.59
N ALA A 28 8.26 -11.11 -1.35
CA ALA A 28 7.79 -11.48 -0.02
C ALA A 28 8.48 -12.76 0.42
N GLN A 29 9.02 -12.76 1.62
CA GLN A 29 9.71 -13.90 2.20
C GLN A 29 9.19 -14.15 3.60
N PRO A 30 9.07 -15.42 4.03
CA PRO A 30 8.66 -15.71 5.40
C PRO A 30 9.64 -15.09 6.39
N ALA A 31 9.10 -14.50 7.45
CA ALA A 31 9.92 -14.01 8.55
C ALA A 31 10.19 -15.17 9.51
N THR A 32 11.46 -15.32 9.90
CA THR A 32 11.87 -16.41 10.78
C THR A 32 11.22 -16.27 12.16
N GLY A 33 10.77 -17.38 12.73
CA GLY A 33 10.20 -17.40 14.07
C GLY A 33 8.75 -16.97 14.15
N THR A 34 8.07 -16.82 13.02
CA THR A 34 6.66 -16.48 12.97
C THR A 34 5.91 -17.54 12.14
N LYS A 35 4.61 -17.65 12.38
CA LYS A 35 3.79 -18.60 11.63
C LYS A 35 3.39 -18.03 10.27
N PHE A 36 2.97 -16.76 10.22
CA PHE A 36 2.47 -16.10 9.01
C PHE A 36 3.14 -14.76 8.74
N GLY A 37 4.13 -14.38 9.55
CA GLY A 37 4.84 -13.15 9.34
C GLY A 37 5.65 -13.17 8.06
N VAL A 38 5.67 -12.04 7.35
CA VAL A 38 6.31 -11.90 6.05
C VAL A 38 7.07 -10.59 6.02
N VAL A 39 8.24 -10.62 5.42
CA VAL A 39 8.99 -9.41 5.09
C VAL A 39 8.77 -9.12 3.60
N VAL A 40 8.30 -7.94 3.30
CA VAL A 40 8.03 -7.52 1.91
C VAL A 40 9.02 -6.43 1.55
N ARG A 41 9.65 -6.58 0.39
CA ARG A 41 10.60 -5.60 -0.13
C ARG A 41 10.22 -5.15 -1.53
N HIS A 42 10.43 -3.88 -1.77
CA HIS A 42 10.26 -3.27 -3.09
C HIS A 42 11.31 -2.19 -3.23
N ASN A 43 12.17 -2.32 -4.23
CA ASN A 43 13.36 -1.48 -4.39
C ASN A 43 14.17 -1.51 -3.08
N ASP A 44 14.50 -0.36 -2.50
CA ASP A 44 15.29 -0.28 -1.27
C ASP A 44 14.42 -0.21 -0.01
N HIS A 45 13.12 -0.50 -0.13
CA HIS A 45 12.18 -0.37 0.98
C HIS A 45 11.68 -1.72 1.44
N SER A 46 11.35 -1.81 2.71
CA SER A 46 10.79 -3.03 3.28
C SER A 46 9.72 -2.70 4.31
N LEU A 47 8.82 -3.65 4.49
CA LEU A 47 7.81 -3.58 5.54
C LEU A 47 7.50 -5.00 6.03
N SER A 48 6.82 -5.06 7.17
CA SER A 48 6.34 -6.31 7.74
C SER A 48 4.88 -6.52 7.39
N ALA A 49 4.52 -7.75 7.06
CA ALA A 49 3.13 -8.14 6.84
C ALA A 49 2.83 -9.37 7.68
N ASP A 50 1.56 -9.53 8.07
CA ASP A 50 1.14 -10.64 8.91
C ASP A 50 -0.36 -10.82 8.75
N ARG A 51 -0.87 -11.93 9.26
CA ARG A 51 -2.31 -12.11 9.46
C ARG A 51 -2.71 -11.52 10.80
N THR A 52 -3.97 -11.16 10.93
CA THR A 52 -4.53 -10.74 12.22
C THR A 52 -4.50 -11.90 13.21
N LYS A 53 -4.59 -11.60 14.48
CA LYS A 53 -4.67 -12.64 15.54
C LYS A 53 -5.87 -13.54 15.31
N LYS A 54 -6.98 -12.99 14.87
CA LYS A 54 -8.19 -13.75 14.55
C LYS A 54 -7.94 -14.82 13.48
N ASN A 55 -7.05 -14.54 12.54
CA ASN A 55 -6.73 -15.43 11.42
C ASN A 55 -5.43 -16.18 11.61
N GLY A 56 -4.97 -16.32 12.85
CA GLY A 56 -3.84 -17.17 13.21
C GLY A 56 -2.48 -16.45 13.23
N GLY A 57 -2.43 -15.18 12.89
CA GLY A 57 -1.21 -14.40 12.96
C GLY A 57 -1.03 -13.72 14.31
N LYS A 58 -0.04 -12.83 14.37
CA LYS A 58 0.24 -12.04 15.57
C LYS A 58 -0.10 -10.56 15.40
N GLY A 59 -0.62 -10.17 14.22
CA GLY A 59 -0.98 -8.80 13.94
C GLY A 59 0.19 -7.83 13.93
N LYS A 60 1.37 -8.28 13.55
CA LYS A 60 2.60 -7.49 13.64
C LYS A 60 3.00 -6.82 12.32
N GLY A 61 2.04 -6.56 11.46
CA GLY A 61 2.32 -5.90 10.19
C GLY A 61 1.05 -5.63 9.43
N PHE A 62 1.21 -5.18 8.20
CA PHE A 62 0.08 -5.00 7.29
C PHE A 62 -0.53 -6.36 6.98
N THR A 63 -1.84 -6.41 6.83
CA THR A 63 -2.45 -7.59 6.19
C THR A 63 -2.26 -7.47 4.68
N ALA A 64 -2.39 -8.58 3.95
CA ALA A 64 -2.30 -8.55 2.49
C ALA A 64 -3.38 -7.64 1.90
N GLU A 65 -4.60 -7.73 2.40
CA GLU A 65 -5.71 -6.84 2.01
C GLU A 65 -5.39 -5.39 2.34
N GLY A 66 -4.75 -5.16 3.49
CA GLY A 66 -4.30 -3.83 3.90
C GLY A 66 -3.30 -3.22 2.93
N LEU A 67 -2.46 -4.05 2.30
CA LEU A 67 -1.54 -3.57 1.27
C LEU A 67 -2.28 -3.12 0.01
N ILE A 68 -3.34 -3.82 -0.37
CA ILE A 68 -4.19 -3.38 -1.49
C ILE A 68 -4.87 -2.04 -1.17
N MET A 69 -5.44 -1.94 0.03
CA MET A 69 -6.07 -0.68 0.49
C MET A 69 -5.06 0.45 0.55
N SER A 70 -3.84 0.16 0.99
CA SER A 70 -2.76 1.14 1.05
C SER A 70 -2.36 1.62 -0.34
N ALA A 71 -2.32 0.73 -1.32
CA ALA A 71 -2.04 1.09 -2.71
C ALA A 71 -3.11 2.04 -3.26
N LEU A 72 -4.38 1.72 -3.02
CA LEU A 72 -5.51 2.56 -3.46
C LEU A 72 -5.45 3.94 -2.80
N ALA A 73 -5.22 3.98 -1.48
CA ALA A 73 -5.15 5.24 -0.74
C ALA A 73 -3.95 6.08 -1.19
N THR A 74 -2.81 5.44 -1.41
CA THR A 74 -1.59 6.12 -1.86
C THR A 74 -1.78 6.74 -3.24
N ALA A 75 -2.29 5.97 -4.19
CA ALA A 75 -2.51 6.45 -5.54
C ALA A 75 -3.49 7.62 -5.57
N ALA A 76 -4.58 7.52 -4.81
CA ALA A 76 -5.57 8.60 -4.73
C ALA A 76 -4.97 9.87 -4.11
N THR A 77 -4.18 9.72 -3.04
CA THR A 77 -3.53 10.86 -2.39
C THR A 77 -2.56 11.56 -3.33
N GLN A 78 -1.76 10.79 -4.06
CA GLN A 78 -0.81 11.35 -5.02
C GLN A 78 -1.52 12.06 -6.17
N ALA A 79 -2.62 11.50 -6.67
CA ALA A 79 -3.40 12.11 -7.73
C ALA A 79 -4.01 13.44 -7.28
N ILE A 80 -4.50 13.49 -6.04
CA ILE A 80 -5.05 14.73 -5.46
C ILE A 80 -3.95 15.77 -5.31
N LYS A 81 -2.79 15.38 -4.80
CA LYS A 81 -1.66 16.31 -4.64
C LYS A 81 -1.20 16.87 -5.98
N ASP A 82 -1.15 16.05 -7.00
CA ASP A 82 -0.76 16.49 -8.34
C ASP A 82 -1.79 17.46 -8.92
N ALA A 83 -3.07 17.12 -8.84
CA ALA A 83 -4.15 17.98 -9.35
C ALA A 83 -4.26 19.28 -8.55
N GLY A 84 -3.90 19.25 -7.27
CA GLY A 84 -4.01 20.41 -6.37
C GLY A 84 -2.74 21.21 -6.20
N LYS A 85 -1.69 20.93 -6.95
CA LYS A 85 -0.37 21.57 -6.74
C LYS A 85 -0.36 23.09 -6.94
N LYS A 86 -1.33 23.61 -7.68
CA LYS A 86 -1.47 25.07 -7.91
C LYS A 86 -2.68 25.63 -7.18
N LEU A 87 -3.34 24.86 -6.34
CA LEU A 87 -4.50 25.26 -5.57
C LEU A 87 -4.12 25.47 -4.11
N ALA A 88 -5.03 26.06 -3.35
CA ALA A 88 -4.82 26.26 -1.91
C ALA A 88 -5.17 25.00 -1.12
N LEU A 89 -4.55 23.89 -1.48
CA LEU A 89 -4.71 22.60 -0.79
C LEU A 89 -3.66 22.50 0.31
N ASP A 90 -4.09 22.51 1.56
CA ASP A 90 -3.21 22.46 2.72
C ASP A 90 -2.91 21.03 3.18
N ASP A 91 -3.90 20.14 3.07
CA ASP A 91 -3.76 18.76 3.50
C ASP A 91 -4.80 17.90 2.83
N VAL A 92 -4.52 16.60 2.76
CA VAL A 92 -5.43 15.61 2.21
C VAL A 92 -5.27 14.30 2.96
N HIS A 93 -6.40 13.69 3.32
CA HIS A 93 -6.43 12.36 3.91
C HIS A 93 -7.36 11.48 3.09
N VAL A 94 -6.86 10.33 2.69
CA VAL A 94 -7.66 9.33 1.97
C VAL A 94 -7.67 8.06 2.80
N SER A 95 -8.85 7.59 3.14
CA SER A 95 -9.02 6.29 3.77
C SER A 95 -9.78 5.36 2.85
N ILE A 96 -9.36 4.10 2.83
CA ILE A 96 -10.01 3.03 2.08
C ILE A 96 -10.40 1.97 3.09
N THR A 97 -11.65 1.56 3.06
CA THR A 97 -12.18 0.54 3.94
C THR A 97 -12.79 -0.58 3.10
N GLN A 98 -12.46 -1.81 3.41
CA GLN A 98 -13.05 -2.95 2.73
C GLN A 98 -14.46 -3.19 3.29
N THR A 99 -15.45 -3.25 2.41
CA THR A 99 -16.87 -3.42 2.79
C THR A 99 -17.43 -4.76 2.33
N GLY A 100 -16.67 -5.51 1.54
CA GLY A 100 -17.05 -6.82 1.04
C GLY A 100 -15.85 -7.51 0.40
N PRO A 101 -16.02 -8.73 -0.16
CA PRO A 101 -14.89 -9.48 -0.72
C PRO A 101 -14.13 -8.76 -1.82
N ALA A 102 -14.80 -7.88 -2.56
CA ALA A 102 -14.19 -7.12 -3.64
C ALA A 102 -14.74 -5.69 -3.70
N SER A 103 -15.19 -5.18 -2.55
CA SER A 103 -15.80 -3.86 -2.45
C SER A 103 -15.06 -3.00 -1.44
N PHE A 104 -14.89 -1.74 -1.77
CA PHE A 104 -14.20 -0.77 -0.92
C PHE A 104 -14.95 0.53 -0.90
N GLU A 105 -14.87 1.24 0.22
CA GLU A 105 -15.34 2.61 0.35
C GLU A 105 -14.12 3.53 0.44
N ARG A 106 -14.20 4.66 -0.25
CA ARG A 106 -13.18 5.70 -0.22
C ARG A 106 -13.73 6.92 0.47
N ARG A 107 -12.98 7.41 1.47
CA ARG A 107 -13.29 8.69 2.12
C ARG A 107 -12.14 9.65 1.86
N ILE A 108 -12.46 10.84 1.38
CA ILE A 108 -11.48 11.88 1.07
C ILE A 108 -11.77 13.09 1.93
N GLU A 109 -10.80 13.53 2.71
CA GLU A 109 -10.87 14.77 3.47
C GLU A 109 -9.88 15.75 2.87
N LEU A 110 -10.37 16.90 2.44
CA LEU A 110 -9.57 17.98 1.86
C LEU A 110 -9.56 19.15 2.82
N LYS A 111 -8.38 19.71 3.05
CA LYS A 111 -8.21 20.92 3.87
C LYS A 111 -7.57 21.99 3.04
N GLY A 112 -8.12 23.21 3.12
CA GLY A 112 -7.62 24.35 2.38
C GLY A 112 -8.74 25.25 1.95
N ASN A 113 -8.38 26.40 1.43
CA ASN A 113 -9.36 27.37 0.94
C ASN A 113 -9.70 27.06 -0.51
N LEU A 114 -10.55 26.04 -0.69
CA LEU A 114 -10.92 25.50 -2.00
C LEU A 114 -12.36 25.86 -2.34
N SER A 115 -12.60 26.20 -3.60
CA SER A 115 -13.95 26.37 -4.11
C SER A 115 -14.63 25.01 -4.29
N ALA A 116 -15.95 25.00 -4.42
CA ALA A 116 -16.69 23.77 -4.70
C ALA A 116 -16.23 23.09 -5.99
N SER A 117 -15.92 23.89 -7.01
CA SER A 117 -15.42 23.41 -8.29
C SER A 117 -14.04 22.77 -8.14
N GLU A 118 -13.16 23.39 -7.35
CA GLU A 118 -11.83 22.85 -7.08
C GLU A 118 -11.90 21.55 -6.32
N GLU A 119 -12.76 21.47 -5.31
CA GLU A 119 -12.97 20.22 -4.56
C GLU A 119 -13.46 19.10 -5.48
N THR A 120 -14.40 19.39 -6.37
CA THR A 120 -14.91 18.42 -7.34
C THR A 120 -13.80 17.90 -8.24
N THR A 121 -12.94 18.79 -8.72
CA THR A 121 -11.78 18.43 -9.55
C THR A 121 -10.84 17.49 -8.81
N LEU A 122 -10.53 17.80 -7.55
CA LEU A 122 -9.62 17.00 -6.75
C LEU A 122 -10.21 15.62 -6.44
N ARG A 123 -11.50 15.57 -6.12
CA ARG A 123 -12.17 14.29 -5.87
C ARG A 123 -12.26 13.41 -7.12
N SER A 124 -12.43 14.03 -8.28
CA SER A 124 -12.42 13.30 -9.55
C SER A 124 -11.05 12.73 -9.87
N ALA A 125 -9.99 13.46 -9.57
CA ALA A 125 -8.61 12.99 -9.76
C ALA A 125 -8.34 11.72 -8.95
N ALA A 126 -8.90 11.62 -7.74
CA ALA A 126 -8.71 10.47 -6.86
C ALA A 126 -9.30 9.19 -7.43
N LYS A 127 -10.24 9.29 -8.36
CA LYS A 127 -10.92 8.13 -8.97
C LYS A 127 -10.27 7.67 -10.27
N ASP A 128 -9.37 8.47 -10.82
CA ASP A 128 -8.75 8.20 -12.12
C ASP A 128 -7.27 7.87 -11.92
N THR A 129 -7.00 6.73 -11.30
CA THR A 129 -5.63 6.29 -11.05
C THR A 129 -5.33 4.99 -11.79
N ASP A 130 -4.07 4.81 -12.16
CA ASP A 130 -3.61 3.58 -12.80
C ASP A 130 -3.80 2.37 -11.89
N VAL A 131 -3.61 2.54 -10.59
CA VAL A 131 -3.77 1.46 -9.61
C VAL A 131 -5.21 0.95 -9.59
N GLU A 132 -6.19 1.85 -9.60
CA GLU A 132 -7.60 1.46 -9.60
C GLU A 132 -7.96 0.74 -10.90
N ARG A 133 -7.47 1.23 -12.03
CA ARG A 133 -7.66 0.56 -13.33
C ARG A 133 -6.99 -0.81 -13.36
N MET A 134 -5.78 -0.91 -12.82
CA MET A 134 -5.03 -2.16 -12.76
C MET A 134 -5.79 -3.24 -12.00
N LEU A 135 -6.39 -2.90 -10.86
CA LEU A 135 -7.13 -3.87 -10.04
C LEU A 135 -8.37 -4.43 -10.76
N GLY A 136 -8.94 -3.67 -11.69
CA GLY A 136 -10.06 -4.14 -12.48
C GLY A 136 -9.68 -5.06 -13.65
N ASN A 137 -8.40 -5.15 -13.98
CA ASN A 137 -7.92 -5.84 -15.19
C ASN A 137 -6.66 -6.67 -14.94
N VAL A 138 -6.57 -7.31 -13.78
CA VAL A 138 -5.36 -8.06 -13.41
C VAL A 138 -5.24 -9.35 -14.21
N THR A 139 -4.05 -9.59 -14.76
CA THR A 139 -3.65 -10.88 -15.33
C THR A 139 -2.36 -11.30 -14.67
N ILE A 140 -2.31 -12.51 -14.15
CA ILE A 140 -1.13 -13.06 -13.50
C ILE A 140 -0.66 -14.28 -14.27
N VAL A 141 0.58 -14.28 -14.66
CA VAL A 141 1.22 -15.40 -15.35
C VAL A 141 2.25 -16.00 -14.40
N ASP A 142 2.12 -17.29 -14.13
CA ASP A 142 3.08 -17.98 -13.30
C ASP A 142 4.30 -18.36 -14.13
N VAL A 143 5.46 -18.07 -13.60
CA VAL A 143 6.73 -18.46 -14.22
C VAL A 143 7.55 -19.25 -13.21
N ASP A 144 8.32 -20.21 -13.71
CA ASP A 144 9.15 -21.03 -12.83
C ASP A 144 10.34 -20.22 -12.33
N ALA A 145 10.62 -20.38 -11.04
CA ALA A 145 11.79 -19.79 -10.42
C ALA A 145 12.95 -20.79 -10.43
N HIS A 146 14.16 -20.31 -10.59
CA HIS A 146 15.37 -21.13 -10.60
C HIS A 146 16.20 -20.95 -9.35
#